data_96eaecb39dd532e779b2ec09fe00a5b4
#
_entry.id   96eaecb39dd532e779b2ec09fe00a5b4
#
_cell.length_a   1.000
_cell.length_b   1.000
_cell.length_c   1.000
_cell.angle_alpha   90.00
_cell.angle_beta   90.00
_cell.angle_gamma   90.00
#
_symmetry.space_group_name_H-M   'P 1'
#
loop_
_entity.id
_entity.type
_entity.pdbx_description
1 polymer ?
#
loop_
_entity_poly.entity_id
_entity_poly.type
_entity_poly.pdbx_seq_one_letter_code
_entity_poly.pdbx_strand_id
1 'polypeptide(L)'
;MTIQPFTMSAQTSGNRFEAGKGTFLLNGEPFVVKAAELHYPRIPRPYWDQRIKLCKALGMNTVCLYVFWNAHESQPGVFNFEGQNDLASFCELCKDNDMYVILRPGPYVCAEWEMGGLPWWLLKKKDIRLREDDPYFMERVAIFEEAVANQVKHLTIQNGGPIIMVQVENEYGSYGINKKYVSEVRDIVRKNFGEVTLFLCDWASNFTNNGLDDL
;
A
#
# COMPACT_ATOMS: atom_id res chain seq x y z
N MET A 1 -1.74 -28.92 -20.40
CA MET A 1 -0.91 -27.89 -19.70
C MET A 1 -1.29 -27.94 -18.25
N THR A 2 -0.49 -28.58 -17.42
CA THR A 2 -0.79 -28.76 -15.99
C THR A 2 -0.44 -27.47 -15.28
N ILE A 3 -1.44 -26.77 -14.76
CA ILE A 3 -1.22 -25.60 -13.91
C ILE A 3 -0.65 -26.13 -12.60
N GLN A 4 0.63 -25.90 -12.34
CA GLN A 4 1.22 -26.20 -11.05
C GLN A 4 0.65 -25.22 -10.01
N PRO A 5 0.18 -25.68 -8.85
CA PRO A 5 -0.23 -24.78 -7.79
C PRO A 5 0.99 -23.98 -7.31
N PHE A 6 0.86 -22.66 -7.30
CA PHE A 6 1.85 -21.77 -6.71
C PHE A 6 1.74 -21.89 -5.20
N THR A 7 2.79 -22.39 -4.55
CA THR A 7 2.93 -22.38 -3.10
C THR A 7 3.99 -21.36 -2.73
N MET A 8 3.65 -20.41 -1.84
CA MET A 8 4.67 -19.55 -1.22
C MET A 8 5.65 -20.46 -0.48
N SER A 9 6.89 -20.52 -0.95
CA SER A 9 7.92 -21.23 -0.20
C SER A 9 8.13 -20.52 1.14
N ALA A 10 7.98 -21.24 2.24
CA ALA A 10 8.37 -20.77 3.56
C ALA A 10 9.90 -20.68 3.59
N GLN A 11 10.45 -19.59 3.06
CA GLN A 11 11.87 -19.27 3.14
C GLN A 11 12.14 -18.23 4.22
N THR A 12 13.08 -18.56 5.04
CA THR A 12 13.74 -17.75 6.06
C THR A 12 14.25 -16.40 5.52
N SER A 13 14.31 -15.40 6.39
CA SER A 13 14.89 -14.05 6.25
C SER A 13 15.73 -13.83 4.99
N GLY A 14 15.20 -13.05 4.03
CA GLY A 14 15.95 -12.66 2.85
C GLY A 14 15.18 -12.73 1.52
N ASN A 15 13.87 -12.95 1.52
CA ASN A 15 13.06 -12.85 0.29
C ASN A 15 13.12 -11.42 -0.26
N ARG A 16 13.27 -11.30 -1.57
CA ARG A 16 13.40 -10.04 -2.27
C ARG A 16 12.43 -9.98 -3.45
N PHE A 17 11.76 -8.86 -3.58
CA PHE A 17 10.97 -8.51 -4.75
C PHE A 17 11.50 -7.20 -5.33
N GLU A 18 11.74 -7.17 -6.64
CA GLU A 18 12.34 -6.02 -7.30
C GLU A 18 11.88 -5.85 -8.74
N ALA A 19 11.99 -4.63 -9.25
CA ALA A 19 11.82 -4.37 -10.67
C ALA A 19 13.07 -4.80 -11.43
N GLY A 20 12.90 -5.71 -12.38
CA GLY A 20 13.95 -6.13 -13.31
C GLY A 20 13.76 -5.49 -14.69
N LYS A 21 14.62 -5.82 -15.63
CA LYS A 21 14.53 -5.31 -17.01
C LYS A 21 13.35 -5.95 -17.74
N GLY A 22 12.22 -5.23 -17.77
CA GLY A 22 11.00 -5.65 -18.46
C GLY A 22 10.17 -6.71 -17.73
N THR A 23 10.49 -7.03 -16.49
CA THR A 23 9.71 -7.93 -15.63
C THR A 23 9.98 -7.64 -14.17
N PHE A 24 9.10 -8.12 -13.28
CA PHE A 24 9.44 -8.20 -11.86
C PHE A 24 10.24 -9.46 -11.57
N LEU A 25 11.04 -9.41 -10.51
CA LEU A 25 11.82 -10.53 -10.00
C LEU A 25 11.41 -10.83 -8.56
N LEU A 26 11.14 -12.11 -8.29
CA LEU A 26 10.95 -12.63 -6.94
C LEU A 26 12.10 -13.59 -6.63
N ASN A 27 12.95 -13.22 -5.70
CA ASN A 27 14.17 -13.97 -5.36
C ASN A 27 15.09 -14.20 -6.59
N GLY A 28 15.14 -13.22 -7.49
CA GLY A 28 15.93 -13.28 -8.71
C GLY A 28 15.27 -13.99 -9.90
N GLU A 29 14.11 -14.62 -9.70
CA GLU A 29 13.36 -15.30 -10.76
C GLU A 29 12.24 -14.42 -11.32
N PRO A 30 11.98 -14.47 -12.63
CA PRO A 30 10.90 -13.70 -13.25
C PRO A 30 9.54 -13.98 -12.60
N PHE A 31 8.84 -12.92 -12.24
CA PHE A 31 7.54 -12.99 -11.57
C PHE A 31 6.51 -12.09 -12.24
N VAL A 32 5.37 -12.67 -12.62
CA VAL A 32 4.25 -11.93 -13.20
C VAL A 32 3.21 -11.65 -12.10
N VAL A 33 3.07 -10.40 -11.74
CA VAL A 33 2.04 -9.95 -10.80
C VAL A 33 0.67 -10.01 -11.49
N LYS A 34 -0.25 -10.78 -10.90
CA LYS A 34 -1.67 -10.84 -11.27
C LYS A 34 -2.47 -10.44 -10.05
N ALA A 35 -2.79 -9.15 -9.94
CA ALA A 35 -3.41 -8.58 -8.76
C ALA A 35 -4.92 -8.42 -8.93
N ALA A 36 -5.65 -8.72 -7.84
CA ALA A 36 -7.02 -8.31 -7.63
C ALA A 36 -7.06 -7.23 -6.54
N GLU A 37 -7.84 -6.18 -6.74
CA GLU A 37 -8.00 -5.13 -5.74
C GLU A 37 -9.12 -5.50 -4.76
N LEU A 38 -8.79 -5.61 -3.47
CA LEU A 38 -9.72 -5.89 -2.38
C LEU A 38 -9.57 -4.83 -1.29
N HIS A 39 -10.65 -4.11 -1.03
CA HIS A 39 -10.67 -3.09 0.03
C HIS A 39 -11.22 -3.71 1.32
N TYR A 40 -10.35 -4.17 2.22
CA TYR A 40 -10.76 -4.82 3.47
C TYR A 40 -11.77 -4.02 4.30
N PRO A 41 -11.73 -2.66 4.37
CA PRO A 41 -12.74 -1.91 5.12
C PRO A 41 -14.15 -1.95 4.50
N ARG A 42 -14.27 -2.27 3.21
CA ARG A 42 -15.55 -2.39 2.49
C ARG A 42 -16.14 -3.80 2.53
N ILE A 43 -15.31 -4.80 2.87
CA ILE A 43 -15.72 -6.21 2.88
C ILE A 43 -15.94 -6.61 4.33
N PRO A 44 -17.14 -7.02 4.76
CA PRO A 44 -17.33 -7.50 6.13
C PRO A 44 -16.32 -8.59 6.49
N ARG A 45 -15.66 -8.46 7.64
CA ARG A 45 -14.54 -9.32 8.07
C ARG A 45 -14.79 -10.83 7.89
N PRO A 46 -15.99 -11.39 8.19
CA PRO A 46 -16.25 -12.82 7.99
C PRO A 46 -16.13 -13.30 6.53
N TYR A 47 -16.15 -12.38 5.56
CA TYR A 47 -16.03 -12.71 4.13
C TYR A 47 -14.62 -12.50 3.55
N TRP A 48 -13.65 -12.00 4.32
CA TRP A 48 -12.29 -11.75 3.81
C TRP A 48 -11.66 -13.00 3.21
N ASP A 49 -11.63 -14.08 3.95
CA ASP A 49 -11.07 -15.37 3.48
C ASP A 49 -11.74 -15.87 2.20
N GLN A 50 -13.06 -15.82 2.15
CA GLN A 50 -13.80 -16.20 0.94
C GLN A 50 -13.43 -15.35 -0.27
N ARG A 51 -13.32 -14.01 -0.10
CA ARG A 51 -12.97 -13.11 -1.20
C ARG A 51 -11.56 -13.33 -1.72
N ILE A 52 -10.61 -13.56 -0.82
CA ILE A 52 -9.22 -13.88 -1.18
C ILE A 52 -9.17 -15.21 -1.94
N LYS A 53 -9.86 -16.24 -1.46
CA LYS A 53 -9.95 -17.55 -2.15
C LYS A 53 -10.58 -17.47 -3.54
N LEU A 54 -11.60 -16.62 -3.71
CA LEU A 54 -12.20 -16.39 -5.03
C LEU A 54 -11.21 -15.73 -6.00
N CYS A 55 -10.45 -14.73 -5.55
CA CYS A 55 -9.40 -14.12 -6.36
C CYS A 55 -8.33 -15.15 -6.75
N LYS A 56 -7.89 -15.99 -5.82
CA LYS A 56 -6.95 -17.09 -6.11
C LYS A 56 -7.51 -18.08 -7.12
N ALA A 57 -8.79 -18.45 -7.00
CA ALA A 57 -9.45 -19.36 -7.94
C ALA A 57 -9.55 -18.78 -9.36
N LEU A 58 -9.58 -17.45 -9.51
CA LEU A 58 -9.50 -16.74 -10.79
C LEU A 58 -8.07 -16.67 -11.36
N GLY A 59 -7.07 -17.23 -10.68
CA GLY A 59 -5.68 -17.25 -11.10
C GLY A 59 -4.87 -16.03 -10.68
N MET A 60 -5.38 -15.20 -9.75
CA MET A 60 -4.62 -14.13 -9.13
C MET A 60 -3.59 -14.71 -8.15
N ASN A 61 -2.47 -14.02 -8.01
CA ASN A 61 -1.40 -14.36 -7.06
C ASN A 61 -1.12 -13.21 -6.07
N THR A 62 -1.81 -12.09 -6.22
CA THR A 62 -1.56 -10.87 -5.45
C THR A 62 -2.89 -10.18 -5.13
N VAL A 63 -3.00 -9.63 -3.94
CA VAL A 63 -4.07 -8.72 -3.54
C VAL A 63 -3.49 -7.31 -3.48
N CYS A 64 -4.13 -6.36 -4.16
CA CYS A 64 -3.86 -4.93 -4.04
C CYS A 64 -4.87 -4.31 -3.07
N LEU A 65 -4.43 -3.53 -2.09
CA LEU A 65 -5.31 -2.94 -1.10
C LEU A 65 -4.91 -1.50 -0.74
N TYR A 66 -5.90 -0.67 -0.52
CA TYR A 66 -5.74 0.68 0.03
C TYR A 66 -5.90 0.70 1.54
N VAL A 67 -5.17 1.61 2.19
CA VAL A 67 -5.37 1.95 3.59
C VAL A 67 -6.05 3.31 3.66
N PHE A 68 -7.30 3.37 4.10
CA PHE A 68 -8.06 4.61 4.18
C PHE A 68 -7.75 5.34 5.50
N TRP A 69 -6.99 6.41 5.42
CA TRP A 69 -6.55 7.15 6.62
C TRP A 69 -7.71 7.53 7.54
N ASN A 70 -8.80 8.09 6.97
CA ASN A 70 -9.97 8.49 7.76
C ASN A 70 -10.73 7.32 8.42
N ALA A 71 -10.57 6.10 7.93
CA ALA A 71 -11.13 4.91 8.58
C ALA A 71 -10.32 4.48 9.80
N HIS A 72 -9.02 4.78 9.81
CA HIS A 72 -8.11 4.39 10.88
C HIS A 72 -7.88 5.48 11.93
N GLU A 73 -7.96 6.76 11.56
CA GLU A 73 -7.72 7.90 12.45
C GLU A 73 -8.94 8.85 12.43
N SER A 74 -9.97 8.50 13.18
CA SER A 74 -11.22 9.29 13.25
C SER A 74 -11.05 10.64 13.97
N GLN A 75 -10.05 10.75 14.84
CA GLN A 75 -9.62 11.96 15.54
C GLN A 75 -8.08 12.00 15.57
N PRO A 76 -7.47 13.19 15.60
CA PRO A 76 -6.01 13.30 15.60
C PRO A 76 -5.36 12.47 16.71
N GLY A 77 -4.49 11.52 16.31
CA GLY A 77 -3.76 10.65 17.23
C GLY A 77 -4.55 9.47 17.79
N VAL A 78 -5.82 9.31 17.43
CA VAL A 78 -6.65 8.18 17.88
C VAL A 78 -6.80 7.17 16.74
N PHE A 79 -5.95 6.15 16.77
CA PHE A 79 -5.91 5.11 15.74
C PHE A 79 -6.76 3.88 16.11
N ASN A 80 -7.39 3.30 15.09
CA ASN A 80 -8.10 2.03 15.19
C ASN A 80 -7.63 1.08 14.08
N PHE A 81 -6.97 -0.01 14.49
CA PHE A 81 -6.55 -1.12 13.64
C PHE A 81 -7.18 -2.45 14.12
N GLU A 82 -8.39 -2.39 14.67
CA GLU A 82 -9.10 -3.57 15.19
C GLU A 82 -10.37 -3.86 14.39
N GLY A 83 -10.89 -5.07 14.54
CA GLY A 83 -12.17 -5.48 13.95
C GLY A 83 -12.16 -5.37 12.42
N GLN A 84 -13.02 -4.50 11.87
CA GLN A 84 -13.13 -4.27 10.43
C GLN A 84 -11.89 -3.55 9.85
N ASN A 85 -11.12 -2.86 10.70
CA ASN A 85 -9.93 -2.10 10.32
C ASN A 85 -8.62 -2.86 10.58
N ASP A 86 -8.67 -4.16 10.88
CA ASP A 86 -7.50 -4.98 11.20
C ASP A 86 -6.69 -5.32 9.94
N LEU A 87 -5.85 -4.36 9.55
CA LEU A 87 -4.99 -4.45 8.37
C LEU A 87 -4.00 -5.62 8.47
N ALA A 88 -3.41 -5.84 9.64
CA ALA A 88 -2.43 -6.90 9.83
C ALA A 88 -3.07 -8.27 9.60
N SER A 89 -4.21 -8.56 10.25
CA SER A 89 -4.95 -9.81 10.04
C SER A 89 -5.35 -10.02 8.58
N PHE A 90 -5.71 -8.95 7.84
CA PHE A 90 -6.03 -9.09 6.42
C PHE A 90 -4.81 -9.49 5.59
N CYS A 91 -3.64 -8.88 5.85
CA CYS A 91 -2.39 -9.24 5.18
C CYS A 91 -1.93 -10.67 5.55
N GLU A 92 -2.05 -11.06 6.81
CA GLU A 92 -1.77 -12.43 7.26
C GLU A 92 -2.68 -13.44 6.55
N LEU A 93 -3.96 -13.14 6.43
CA LEU A 93 -4.92 -13.98 5.73
C LEU A 93 -4.60 -14.11 4.23
N CYS A 94 -4.06 -13.06 3.60
CA CYS A 94 -3.53 -13.16 2.24
C CYS A 94 -2.36 -14.15 2.19
N LYS A 95 -1.42 -14.06 3.14
CA LYS A 95 -0.29 -15.01 3.25
C LYS A 95 -0.75 -16.44 3.42
N ASP A 96 -1.71 -16.69 4.32
CA ASP A 96 -2.26 -18.02 4.60
C ASP A 96 -2.95 -18.64 3.38
N ASN A 97 -3.38 -17.80 2.44
CA ASN A 97 -3.95 -18.21 1.16
C ASN A 97 -2.92 -18.20 0.02
N ASP A 98 -1.61 -18.10 0.28
CA ASP A 98 -0.54 -17.99 -0.71
C ASP A 98 -0.76 -16.83 -1.70
N MET A 99 -1.20 -15.68 -1.20
CA MET A 99 -1.36 -14.45 -1.98
C MET A 99 -0.38 -13.39 -1.49
N TYR A 100 0.33 -12.77 -2.42
CA TYR A 100 1.13 -11.57 -2.13
C TYR A 100 0.24 -10.35 -1.93
N VAL A 101 0.82 -9.28 -1.41
CA VAL A 101 0.12 -8.02 -1.14
C VAL A 101 0.87 -6.84 -1.76
N ILE A 102 0.14 -5.97 -2.45
CA ILE A 102 0.55 -4.62 -2.81
C ILE A 102 -0.18 -3.68 -1.85
N LEU A 103 0.58 -2.98 -1.01
CA LEU A 103 0.05 -2.06 -0.02
C LEU A 103 0.03 -0.63 -0.58
N ARG A 104 -1.10 0.04 -0.47
CA ARG A 104 -1.29 1.43 -0.93
C ARG A 104 -1.73 2.32 0.23
N PRO A 105 -0.78 2.79 1.08
CA PRO A 105 -1.13 3.52 2.30
C PRO A 105 -1.56 4.98 2.07
N GLY A 106 -1.19 5.56 0.95
CA GLY A 106 -1.56 6.93 0.63
C GLY A 106 -0.41 7.94 0.76
N PRO A 107 -0.64 9.10 1.42
CA PRO A 107 -1.76 9.51 2.30
C PRO A 107 -3.12 9.71 1.65
N TYR A 108 -3.16 10.07 0.37
CA TYR A 108 -4.36 10.12 -0.46
C TYR A 108 -4.45 8.84 -1.30
N VAL A 109 -5.60 8.22 -1.36
CA VAL A 109 -5.77 6.93 -2.07
C VAL A 109 -6.87 6.95 -3.12
N CYS A 110 -7.66 8.02 -3.26
CA CYS A 110 -8.79 8.12 -4.18
C CYS A 110 -9.86 7.04 -3.91
N ALA A 111 -9.86 5.98 -4.67
CA ALA A 111 -10.61 4.72 -4.49
C ALA A 111 -12.13 4.89 -4.30
N GLU A 112 -12.74 5.96 -4.87
CA GLU A 112 -14.15 6.32 -4.64
C GLU A 112 -14.51 6.28 -3.14
N TRP A 113 -13.58 6.77 -2.31
CA TRP A 113 -13.75 6.89 -0.87
C TRP A 113 -13.84 8.37 -0.47
N GLU A 114 -14.56 8.65 0.62
CA GLU A 114 -14.73 10.01 1.12
C GLU A 114 -13.39 10.73 1.28
N MET A 115 -13.27 11.93 0.71
CA MET A 115 -12.04 12.74 0.66
C MET A 115 -10.80 11.99 0.16
N GLY A 116 -10.97 10.92 -0.64
CA GLY A 116 -9.86 10.07 -1.07
C GLY A 116 -9.08 9.44 0.09
N GLY A 117 -9.73 9.21 1.21
CA GLY A 117 -9.16 8.65 2.43
C GLY A 117 -8.62 9.67 3.43
N LEU A 118 -8.48 10.95 3.06
CA LEU A 118 -7.98 11.97 3.99
C LEU A 118 -8.99 12.24 5.12
N PRO A 119 -8.54 12.39 6.38
CA PRO A 119 -9.45 12.70 7.48
C PRO A 119 -10.01 14.13 7.42
N TRP A 120 -11.31 14.24 7.61
CA TRP A 120 -12.02 15.53 7.65
C TRP A 120 -11.47 16.54 8.67
N TRP A 121 -10.92 16.05 9.78
CA TRP A 121 -10.39 16.91 10.85
C TRP A 121 -9.15 17.71 10.42
N LEU A 122 -8.47 17.32 9.37
CA LEU A 122 -7.39 18.11 8.76
C LEU A 122 -7.89 19.50 8.36
N LEU A 123 -9.13 19.60 7.88
CA LEU A 123 -9.73 20.86 7.45
C LEU A 123 -10.02 21.83 8.60
N LYS A 124 -9.89 21.41 9.87
CA LYS A 124 -9.96 22.32 11.03
C LYS A 124 -8.75 23.24 11.11
N LYS A 125 -7.64 22.86 10.53
CA LYS A 125 -6.45 23.70 10.45
C LYS A 125 -6.69 24.79 9.41
N LYS A 126 -6.74 26.05 9.84
CA LYS A 126 -6.90 27.17 8.95
C LYS A 126 -5.75 27.22 7.93
N ASP A 127 -6.09 27.50 6.69
CA ASP A 127 -5.14 27.65 5.57
C ASP A 127 -4.29 26.38 5.27
N ILE A 128 -4.75 25.19 5.69
CA ILE A 128 -4.08 23.94 5.35
C ILE A 128 -4.03 23.74 3.84
N ARG A 129 -2.89 23.27 3.35
CA ARG A 129 -2.70 22.81 1.97
C ARG A 129 -2.54 21.30 1.96
N LEU A 130 -3.62 20.61 1.60
CA LEU A 130 -3.62 19.16 1.47
C LEU A 130 -2.84 18.73 0.23
N ARG A 131 -2.13 17.60 0.32
CA ARG A 131 -1.30 17.05 -0.75
C ARG A 131 -0.25 18.06 -1.25
N GLU A 132 0.35 18.76 -0.31
CA GLU A 132 1.42 19.73 -0.50
C GLU A 132 2.43 19.62 0.64
N ASP A 133 3.59 20.26 0.50
CA ASP A 133 4.61 20.36 1.55
C ASP A 133 4.23 21.32 2.70
N ASP A 134 2.96 21.30 3.09
CA ASP A 134 2.46 22.02 4.26
C ASP A 134 3.00 21.36 5.53
N PRO A 135 3.67 22.09 6.43
CA PRO A 135 4.33 21.48 7.58
C PRO A 135 3.39 20.69 8.51
N TYR A 136 2.17 21.18 8.69
CA TYR A 136 1.19 20.47 9.54
C TYR A 136 0.67 19.22 8.83
N PHE A 137 0.36 19.33 7.52
CA PHE A 137 -0.08 18.17 6.75
C PHE A 137 1.00 17.08 6.75
N MET A 138 2.25 17.43 6.46
CA MET A 138 3.37 16.48 6.42
C MET A 138 3.67 15.84 7.78
N GLU A 139 3.54 16.60 8.89
CA GLU A 139 3.62 16.04 10.24
C GLU A 139 2.57 14.96 10.45
N ARG A 140 1.31 15.23 10.06
CA ARG A 140 0.22 14.26 10.21
C ARG A 140 0.38 13.05 9.30
N VAL A 141 0.86 13.25 8.07
CA VAL A 141 1.23 12.16 7.15
C VAL A 141 2.28 11.25 7.77
N ALA A 142 3.35 11.82 8.34
CA ALA A 142 4.41 11.03 8.95
C ALA A 142 3.90 10.17 10.12
N ILE A 143 3.02 10.71 10.95
CA ILE A 143 2.41 9.99 12.09
C ILE A 143 1.50 8.86 11.58
N PHE A 144 0.71 9.12 10.55
CA PHE A 144 -0.17 8.10 9.96
C PHE A 144 0.62 6.96 9.31
N GLU A 145 1.60 7.29 8.47
CA GLU A 145 2.44 6.28 7.80
C GLU A 145 3.23 5.43 8.81
N GLU A 146 3.72 6.02 9.89
CA GLU A 146 4.34 5.28 10.99
C GLU A 146 3.35 4.35 11.68
N ALA A 147 2.13 4.81 11.94
CA ALA A 147 1.08 3.99 12.55
C ALA A 147 0.72 2.79 11.68
N VAL A 148 0.57 2.98 10.36
CA VAL A 148 0.33 1.91 9.38
C VAL A 148 1.51 0.92 9.35
N ALA A 149 2.73 1.45 9.23
CA ALA A 149 3.92 0.60 9.17
C ALA A 149 4.09 -0.24 10.44
N ASN A 150 3.79 0.32 11.61
CA ASN A 150 3.85 -0.43 12.87
C ASN A 150 2.91 -1.63 12.91
N GLN A 151 1.80 -1.61 12.13
CA GLN A 151 0.92 -2.76 12.00
C GLN A 151 1.49 -3.85 11.09
N VAL A 152 2.21 -3.49 10.01
CA VAL A 152 2.48 -4.45 8.91
C VAL A 152 3.93 -4.52 8.45
N LYS A 153 4.88 -3.71 8.97
CA LYS A 153 6.29 -3.76 8.53
C LYS A 153 6.95 -5.13 8.73
N HIS A 154 6.49 -5.91 9.71
CA HIS A 154 6.94 -7.27 9.92
C HIS A 154 6.41 -8.25 8.87
N LEU A 155 5.40 -7.85 8.09
CA LEU A 155 4.80 -8.61 6.99
C LEU A 155 5.33 -8.22 5.61
N THR A 156 6.37 -7.40 5.52
CA THR A 156 7.04 -7.12 4.26
C THR A 156 7.82 -8.34 3.77
N ILE A 157 8.06 -8.43 2.46
CA ILE A 157 8.68 -9.61 1.82
C ILE A 157 10.07 -9.92 2.39
N GLN A 158 10.88 -8.91 2.67
CA GLN A 158 12.20 -9.08 3.29
C GLN A 158 12.13 -9.67 4.71
N ASN A 159 10.99 -9.55 5.39
CA ASN A 159 10.72 -10.13 6.71
C ASN A 159 9.94 -11.46 6.62
N GLY A 160 9.78 -12.02 5.41
CA GLY A 160 9.07 -13.29 5.18
C GLY A 160 7.54 -13.15 5.12
N GLY A 161 7.03 -11.93 5.01
CA GLY A 161 5.61 -11.63 4.84
C GLY A 161 5.16 -11.57 3.37
N PRO A 162 3.89 -11.27 3.12
CA PRO A 162 3.33 -11.25 1.78
C PRO A 162 3.48 -9.89 1.06
N ILE A 163 3.83 -8.79 1.76
CA ILE A 163 3.86 -7.45 1.18
C ILE A 163 5.10 -7.31 0.29
N ILE A 164 4.89 -7.24 -1.02
CA ILE A 164 5.94 -7.17 -2.04
C ILE A 164 6.23 -5.75 -2.50
N MET A 165 5.24 -4.86 -2.49
CA MET A 165 5.37 -3.47 -2.91
C MET A 165 4.56 -2.54 -2.02
N VAL A 166 5.04 -1.30 -1.86
CA VAL A 166 4.32 -0.21 -1.18
C VAL A 166 4.25 1.00 -2.09
N GLN A 167 3.05 1.54 -2.28
CA GLN A 167 2.83 2.73 -3.10
C GLN A 167 3.14 4.00 -2.31
N VAL A 168 3.68 4.99 -3.02
CA VAL A 168 3.89 6.35 -2.54
C VAL A 168 2.85 7.24 -3.19
N GLU A 169 1.99 7.89 -2.39
CA GLU A 169 0.92 8.76 -2.87
C GLU A 169 -0.05 8.05 -3.85
N ASN A 170 -0.92 8.76 -4.53
CA ASN A 170 -1.80 8.22 -5.58
C ASN A 170 -2.16 9.28 -6.61
N GLU A 171 -1.78 9.05 -7.87
CA GLU A 171 -2.12 9.91 -9.02
C GLU A 171 -1.80 11.39 -8.77
N TYR A 172 -0.70 11.67 -8.08
CA TYR A 172 -0.35 13.04 -7.72
C TYR A 172 -0.10 13.92 -8.94
N GLY A 173 0.42 13.37 -10.02
CA GLY A 173 0.64 14.09 -11.26
C GLY A 173 -0.63 14.60 -11.93
N SER A 174 -1.79 14.05 -11.59
CA SER A 174 -3.09 14.56 -12.02
C SER A 174 -3.66 15.65 -11.10
N TYR A 175 -3.06 15.81 -9.92
CA TYR A 175 -3.46 16.79 -8.91
C TYR A 175 -2.51 17.98 -8.82
N GLY A 176 -1.21 17.74 -8.83
CA GLY A 176 -0.19 18.76 -8.58
C GLY A 176 1.14 18.48 -9.29
N ILE A 177 2.09 19.35 -9.05
CA ILE A 177 3.45 19.30 -9.63
C ILE A 177 4.56 19.46 -8.58
N ASN A 178 4.21 19.38 -7.29
CA ASN A 178 5.16 19.58 -6.20
C ASN A 178 5.96 18.31 -5.94
N LYS A 179 7.05 18.12 -6.68
CA LYS A 179 7.97 16.98 -6.53
C LYS A 179 8.58 16.88 -5.12
N LYS A 180 8.76 18.03 -4.44
CA LYS A 180 9.25 18.04 -3.06
C LYS A 180 8.28 17.29 -2.14
N TYR A 181 6.99 17.57 -2.23
CA TYR A 181 5.96 16.86 -1.47
C TYR A 181 6.02 15.34 -1.71
N VAL A 182 6.02 14.90 -2.97
CA VAL A 182 6.07 13.47 -3.31
C VAL A 182 7.36 12.82 -2.79
N SER A 183 8.50 13.53 -2.90
CA SER A 183 9.77 13.04 -2.36
C SER A 183 9.75 12.90 -0.84
N GLU A 184 9.15 13.85 -0.11
CA GLU A 184 9.00 13.76 1.33
C GLU A 184 8.10 12.59 1.74
N VAL A 185 6.99 12.35 1.03
CA VAL A 185 6.13 11.17 1.26
C VAL A 185 6.92 9.88 1.01
N ARG A 186 7.67 9.79 -0.11
CA ARG A 186 8.55 8.64 -0.39
C ARG A 186 9.54 8.39 0.76
N ASP A 187 10.19 9.43 1.26
CA ASP A 187 11.19 9.34 2.31
C ASP A 187 10.57 8.85 3.63
N ILE A 188 9.35 9.31 3.95
CA ILE A 188 8.57 8.82 5.08
C ILE A 188 8.24 7.34 4.93
N VAL A 189 7.73 6.91 3.77
CA VAL A 189 7.42 5.51 3.49
C VAL A 189 8.69 4.65 3.55
N ARG A 190 9.78 5.10 2.91
CA ARG A 190 11.08 4.40 2.92
C ARG A 190 11.63 4.22 4.34
N LYS A 191 11.57 5.27 5.15
CA LYS A 191 11.98 5.22 6.56
C LYS A 191 11.23 4.16 7.35
N ASN A 192 9.92 4.03 7.10
CA ASN A 192 9.03 3.17 7.88
C ASN A 192 9.02 1.71 7.42
N PHE A 193 9.11 1.46 6.11
CA PHE A 193 9.01 0.11 5.52
C PHE A 193 10.36 -0.50 5.10
N GLY A 194 11.45 0.28 5.09
CA GLY A 194 12.80 -0.22 4.76
C GLY A 194 12.94 -0.57 3.26
N GLU A 195 13.53 -1.73 2.99
CA GLU A 195 13.96 -2.13 1.64
C GLU A 195 12.84 -2.72 0.74
N VAL A 196 11.58 -2.60 1.13
CA VAL A 196 10.48 -3.02 0.25
C VAL A 196 10.46 -2.18 -1.02
N THR A 197 10.10 -2.79 -2.14
CA THR A 197 9.96 -2.09 -3.42
C THR A 197 8.88 -1.02 -3.32
N LEU A 198 9.25 0.24 -3.56
CA LEU A 198 8.31 1.35 -3.66
C LEU A 198 7.94 1.61 -5.12
N PHE A 199 6.77 2.19 -5.34
CA PHE A 199 6.31 2.58 -6.67
C PHE A 199 5.36 3.77 -6.62
N LEU A 200 5.26 4.45 -7.77
CA LEU A 200 4.25 5.49 -8.04
C LEU A 200 3.16 4.93 -8.94
N CYS A 201 1.97 5.51 -8.85
CA CYS A 201 0.87 5.27 -9.78
C CYS A 201 0.39 6.61 -10.30
N ASP A 202 0.40 6.78 -11.62
CA ASP A 202 -0.04 8.02 -12.25
C ASP A 202 -0.58 7.74 -13.66
N TRP A 203 -1.31 8.70 -14.23
CA TRP A 203 -1.70 8.65 -15.63
C TRP A 203 -0.46 8.75 -16.53
N ALA A 204 -0.44 7.98 -17.61
CA ALA A 204 0.70 7.92 -18.51
C ALA A 204 1.15 9.30 -19.03
N SER A 205 0.20 10.24 -19.24
CA SER A 205 0.48 11.62 -19.64
C SER A 205 1.19 12.46 -18.59
N ASN A 206 1.08 12.08 -17.32
CA ASN A 206 1.58 12.86 -16.18
C ASN A 206 2.82 12.24 -15.53
N PHE A 207 3.03 10.96 -15.74
CA PHE A 207 4.08 10.18 -15.13
C PHE A 207 5.49 10.76 -15.38
N THR A 208 5.78 11.15 -16.65
CA THR A 208 7.07 11.72 -17.03
C THR A 208 7.35 13.09 -16.41
N ASN A 209 6.30 13.83 -16.06
CA ASN A 209 6.43 15.17 -15.50
C ASN A 209 6.53 15.19 -13.98
N ASN A 210 5.95 14.22 -13.31
CA ASN A 210 5.76 14.21 -11.87
C ASN A 210 6.33 12.96 -11.18
N GLY A 211 6.80 11.98 -11.93
CA GLY A 211 7.50 10.82 -11.40
C GLY A 211 8.80 11.20 -10.69
N LEU A 212 9.22 10.34 -9.78
CA LEU A 212 10.54 10.38 -9.17
C LEU A 212 11.46 9.43 -9.92
N ASP A 213 12.71 9.84 -10.17
CA ASP A 213 13.64 9.07 -11.00
C ASP A 213 14.09 7.74 -10.37
N ASP A 214 13.81 7.55 -9.10
CA ASP A 214 14.20 6.39 -8.29
C ASP A 214 13.03 5.47 -7.89
N LEU A 215 11.83 5.67 -8.48
CA LEU A 215 10.63 4.85 -8.25
C LEU A 215 10.00 4.33 -9.55
#